data_ae4aa21f176ac68d914a5f09cef24191
#
_entry.id   ae4aa21f176ac68d914a5f09cef24191
#
_cell.length_a   1.000
_cell.length_b   1.000
_cell.length_c   1.000
_cell.angle_alpha   90.00
_cell.angle_beta   90.00
_cell.angle_gamma   90.00
#
_symmetry.space_group_name_H-M   'P 1'
#
loop_
_entity.id
_entity.type
_entity.pdbx_description
1 polymer ?
#
loop_
_entity_poly.entity_id
_entity_poly.type
_entity_poly.pdbx_seq_one_letter_code
_entity_poly.pdbx_strand_id
1 'polypeptide(L)'
;MSNLTVFVGGSVGKDPRSPKTWSGSCAPFLDALNSAGILNRAVGFAVPRFHNSLLLAKNFNRNRSIWRSHYYFDPAYRNALTRAARRIPVHTLFLLQLGHMFSLPQAFPDKKCISYHDGNLSERLKSGFGLAGLSAKRIDQALRYEEQVANQMTAVFTFSEYLRQSFVGDYHVPANRVFNVGGGINLTEIPPIRPDKTYSAPRILFIGTEFRRKGGPQLLEAFRIVRESIPDAELHIAGPTGLETIPDGVHFHGHLSKADPAQRHKLESLFRDSTLFVLPSLYEPFGIAPLEAMVYQLPCLVTDGWALRETVTPSLTGDLVPKGAVEPLASKIIELLSDPQRLAAMGRRGREHVLGEFTWDAVARRITDTIVSI
;
A
#
# COMPACT_ATOMS: atom_id res chain seq x y z
N MET A 1 -7.15 -9.41 27.26
CA MET A 1 -7.48 -8.04 27.72
C MET A 1 -7.00 -7.06 26.68
N SER A 2 -7.87 -6.18 26.19
CA SER A 2 -7.53 -5.18 25.17
C SER A 2 -6.54 -4.14 25.70
N ASN A 3 -5.27 -4.26 25.32
CA ASN A 3 -4.17 -3.49 25.88
C ASN A 3 -3.46 -2.59 24.86
N LEU A 4 -4.02 -2.42 23.66
CA LEU A 4 -3.43 -1.66 22.57
C LEU A 4 -4.26 -0.41 22.24
N THR A 5 -3.64 0.76 22.26
CA THR A 5 -4.23 1.99 21.70
C THR A 5 -3.53 2.33 20.39
N VAL A 6 -4.31 2.52 19.31
CA VAL A 6 -3.80 2.87 17.98
C VAL A 6 -3.91 4.37 17.76
N PHE A 7 -2.80 5.01 17.41
CA PHE A 7 -2.69 6.44 17.11
C PHE A 7 -2.63 6.67 15.60
N VAL A 8 -3.54 7.50 15.10
CA VAL A 8 -3.64 7.85 13.69
C VAL A 8 -3.51 9.36 13.52
N GLY A 9 -2.49 9.79 12.78
CA GLY A 9 -2.22 11.21 12.57
C GLY A 9 -1.25 11.46 11.41
N GLY A 10 -1.08 12.73 11.06
CA GLY A 10 -0.14 13.13 10.01
C GLY A 10 -0.60 12.79 8.59
N SER A 11 0.31 12.26 7.78
CA SER A 11 0.07 12.00 6.35
C SER A 11 -0.87 10.82 6.08
N VAL A 12 -1.02 9.89 7.03
CA VAL A 12 -1.92 8.74 6.90
C VAL A 12 -3.39 9.09 7.10
N GLY A 13 -3.68 10.26 7.68
CA GLY A 13 -5.03 10.74 7.99
C GLY A 13 -5.18 11.12 9.46
N LYS A 14 -6.34 11.64 9.83
CA LYS A 14 -6.67 12.09 11.19
C LYS A 14 -7.93 11.46 11.78
N ASP A 15 -8.73 10.81 10.94
CA ASP A 15 -9.91 10.06 11.33
C ASP A 15 -9.64 8.57 11.06
N PRO A 16 -9.54 7.73 12.11
CA PRO A 16 -9.20 6.32 11.97
C PRO A 16 -10.18 5.52 11.10
N ARG A 17 -11.43 5.96 11.01
CA ARG A 17 -12.49 5.25 10.28
C ARG A 17 -12.75 5.82 8.87
N SER A 18 -12.09 6.90 8.49
CA SER A 18 -12.24 7.48 7.16
C SER A 18 -11.71 6.54 6.08
N PRO A 19 -12.45 6.36 4.97
CA PRO A 19 -11.97 5.57 3.83
C PRO A 19 -10.75 6.18 3.13
N LYS A 20 -10.37 7.41 3.50
CA LYS A 20 -9.16 8.10 3.00
C LYS A 20 -7.95 7.89 3.90
N THR A 21 -8.15 7.38 5.13
CA THR A 21 -7.07 7.16 6.07
C THR A 21 -6.31 5.90 5.69
N TRP A 22 -4.98 6.06 5.52
CA TRP A 22 -4.06 5.01 5.10
C TRP A 22 -4.54 4.26 3.85
N SER A 23 -5.01 5.04 2.85
CA SER A 23 -5.56 4.50 1.59
C SER A 23 -6.70 3.49 1.76
N GLY A 24 -7.48 3.62 2.85
CA GLY A 24 -8.60 2.74 3.17
C GLY A 24 -8.23 1.53 4.03
N SER A 25 -6.95 1.33 4.36
CA SER A 25 -6.49 0.17 5.14
C SER A 25 -6.76 0.30 6.64
N CYS A 26 -6.95 1.52 7.15
CA CYS A 26 -7.03 1.74 8.59
C CYS A 26 -8.29 1.12 9.21
N ALA A 27 -9.46 1.32 8.62
CA ALA A 27 -10.71 0.81 9.18
C ALA A 27 -10.72 -0.74 9.27
N PRO A 28 -10.46 -1.51 8.20
CA PRO A 28 -10.45 -2.97 8.29
C PRO A 28 -9.33 -3.50 9.21
N PHE A 29 -8.18 -2.83 9.28
CA PHE A 29 -7.15 -3.15 10.25
C PHE A 29 -7.63 -3.02 11.70
N LEU A 30 -8.31 -1.92 12.04
CA LEU A 30 -8.87 -1.70 13.38
C LEU A 30 -9.98 -2.71 13.71
N ASP A 31 -10.79 -3.09 12.73
CA ASP A 31 -11.85 -4.09 12.90
C ASP A 31 -11.24 -5.45 13.22
N ALA A 32 -10.18 -5.86 12.53
CA ALA A 32 -9.45 -7.09 12.80
C ALA A 32 -8.79 -7.10 14.20
N LEU A 33 -8.15 -5.99 14.61
CA LEU A 33 -7.60 -5.88 15.97
C LEU A 33 -8.69 -5.94 17.06
N ASN A 34 -9.87 -5.36 16.77
CA ASN A 34 -11.02 -5.44 17.68
C ASN A 34 -11.56 -6.87 17.76
N SER A 35 -11.71 -7.56 16.63
CA SER A 35 -12.13 -8.97 16.57
C SER A 35 -11.14 -9.90 17.29
N ALA A 36 -9.83 -9.60 17.21
CA ALA A 36 -8.81 -10.31 17.96
C ALA A 36 -8.78 -9.97 19.48
N GLY A 37 -9.61 -9.05 19.93
CA GLY A 37 -9.75 -8.68 21.35
C GLY A 37 -8.57 -7.88 21.93
N ILE A 38 -7.66 -7.37 21.11
CA ILE A 38 -6.48 -6.63 21.58
C ILE A 38 -6.63 -5.11 21.47
N LEU A 39 -7.56 -4.60 20.65
CA LEU A 39 -7.79 -3.18 20.50
C LEU A 39 -8.57 -2.61 21.71
N ASN A 40 -7.97 -1.66 22.40
CA ASN A 40 -8.69 -0.86 23.39
C ASN A 40 -9.43 0.29 22.71
N ARG A 41 -8.72 1.10 21.92
CA ARG A 41 -9.30 2.18 21.10
C ARG A 41 -8.39 2.63 19.98
N ALA A 42 -8.94 3.28 18.98
CA ALA A 42 -8.22 4.05 17.99
C ALA A 42 -8.43 5.56 18.22
N VAL A 43 -7.36 6.32 18.12
CA VAL A 43 -7.34 7.75 18.40
C VAL A 43 -6.86 8.51 17.15
N GLY A 44 -7.77 9.29 16.58
CA GLY A 44 -7.43 10.24 15.53
C GLY A 44 -7.06 11.59 16.11
N PHE A 45 -5.99 12.22 15.61
CA PHE A 45 -5.58 13.53 16.07
C PHE A 45 -4.88 14.35 14.99
N ALA A 46 -4.77 15.65 15.22
CA ALA A 46 -4.12 16.59 14.31
C ALA A 46 -3.48 17.73 15.10
N VAL A 47 -2.63 18.50 14.42
CA VAL A 47 -2.12 19.76 14.94
C VAL A 47 -3.30 20.73 15.16
N PRO A 48 -3.36 21.46 16.29
CA PRO A 48 -4.39 22.46 16.55
C PRO A 48 -4.52 23.46 15.41
N ARG A 49 -5.76 23.85 15.07
CA ARG A 49 -6.08 24.65 13.86
C ARG A 49 -5.21 25.86 13.67
N PHE A 50 -5.01 26.69 14.71
CA PHE A 50 -4.18 27.91 14.63
C PHE A 50 -2.74 27.60 14.25
N HIS A 51 -2.08 26.67 14.95
CA HIS A 51 -0.71 26.24 14.63
C HIS A 51 -0.61 25.61 13.24
N ASN A 52 -1.63 24.85 12.85
CA ASN A 52 -1.70 24.24 11.53
C ASN A 52 -1.73 25.29 10.41
N SER A 53 -2.51 26.36 10.58
CA SER A 53 -2.59 27.45 9.61
C SER A 53 -1.24 28.18 9.45
N LEU A 54 -0.51 28.41 10.54
CA LEU A 54 0.83 29.00 10.50
C LEU A 54 1.83 28.09 9.76
N LEU A 55 1.78 26.77 10.01
CA LEU A 55 2.65 25.79 9.35
C LEU A 55 2.33 25.66 7.85
N LEU A 56 1.06 25.72 7.48
CA LEU A 56 0.63 25.73 6.08
C LEU A 56 1.13 26.98 5.35
N ALA A 57 1.00 28.16 5.96
CA ALA A 57 1.48 29.43 5.41
C ALA A 57 3.02 29.43 5.27
N LYS A 58 3.74 29.02 6.32
CA LYS A 58 5.21 28.91 6.33
C LYS A 58 5.76 28.06 5.19
N ASN A 59 5.08 26.96 4.87
CA ASN A 59 5.52 25.98 3.87
C ASN A 59 4.87 26.20 2.50
N PHE A 60 4.14 27.30 2.31
CA PHE A 60 3.38 27.54 1.08
C PHE A 60 4.25 27.47 -0.17
N ASN A 61 3.75 26.77 -1.18
CA ASN A 61 4.29 26.74 -2.53
C ASN A 61 3.13 26.68 -3.54
N ARG A 62 3.26 27.40 -4.66
CA ARG A 62 2.26 27.39 -5.74
C ARG A 62 2.05 25.98 -6.31
N ASN A 63 3.12 25.18 -6.38
CA ASN A 63 3.02 23.77 -6.74
C ASN A 63 2.52 22.97 -5.52
N ARG A 64 1.31 22.42 -5.62
CA ARG A 64 0.64 21.68 -4.54
C ARG A 64 1.44 20.46 -4.04
N SER A 65 2.15 19.76 -4.93
CA SER A 65 2.97 18.60 -4.56
C SER A 65 4.17 19.02 -3.73
N ILE A 66 4.86 20.10 -4.14
CA ILE A 66 5.98 20.70 -3.40
C ILE A 66 5.50 21.21 -2.05
N TRP A 67 4.36 21.94 -2.03
CA TRP A 67 3.76 22.44 -0.79
C TRP A 67 3.50 21.31 0.22
N ARG A 68 2.87 20.21 -0.23
CA ARG A 68 2.63 19.04 0.64
C ARG A 68 3.93 18.44 1.16
N SER A 69 4.95 18.28 0.32
CA SER A 69 6.26 17.77 0.73
C SER A 69 6.90 18.67 1.79
N HIS A 70 6.93 20.00 1.55
CA HIS A 70 7.48 20.96 2.52
C HIS A 70 6.77 20.89 3.87
N TYR A 71 5.43 20.81 3.86
CA TYR A 71 4.61 20.77 5.06
C TYR A 71 4.80 19.48 5.85
N TYR A 72 4.71 18.32 5.22
CA TYR A 72 4.81 17.03 5.92
C TYR A 72 6.22 16.73 6.44
N PHE A 73 7.25 17.24 5.76
CA PHE A 73 8.63 17.07 6.17
C PHE A 73 9.19 18.29 6.96
N ASP A 74 8.33 19.21 7.40
CA ASP A 74 8.74 20.28 8.32
C ASP A 74 8.90 19.72 9.74
N PRO A 75 10.10 19.83 10.37
CA PRO A 75 10.31 19.38 11.74
C PRO A 75 9.33 20.01 12.74
N ALA A 76 8.93 21.27 12.51
CA ALA A 76 7.96 21.93 13.38
C ALA A 76 6.57 21.28 13.33
N TYR A 77 6.15 20.79 12.15
CA TYR A 77 4.91 20.03 12.00
C TYR A 77 4.97 18.70 12.74
N ARG A 78 6.05 17.92 12.57
CA ARG A 78 6.26 16.63 13.24
C ARG A 78 6.30 16.77 14.76
N ASN A 79 7.00 17.79 15.26
CA ASN A 79 7.03 18.13 16.68
C ASN A 79 5.66 18.58 17.22
N ALA A 80 4.89 19.33 16.42
CA ALA A 80 3.55 19.75 16.80
C ALA A 80 2.58 18.56 16.89
N LEU A 81 2.69 17.57 15.98
CA LEU A 81 1.95 16.31 16.06
C LEU A 81 2.32 15.52 17.32
N THR A 82 3.62 15.36 17.62
CA THR A 82 4.09 14.68 18.85
C THR A 82 3.52 15.34 20.12
N ARG A 83 3.55 16.69 20.19
CA ARG A 83 2.92 17.43 21.30
C ARG A 83 1.40 17.26 21.37
N ALA A 84 0.73 17.17 20.22
CA ALA A 84 -0.71 16.92 20.18
C ALA A 84 -1.04 15.49 20.68
N ALA A 85 -0.27 14.48 20.30
CA ALA A 85 -0.41 13.12 20.80
C ALA A 85 -0.26 13.06 22.33
N ARG A 86 0.73 13.76 22.90
CA ARG A 86 1.00 13.79 24.35
C ARG A 86 -0.18 14.26 25.20
N ARG A 87 -1.09 15.06 24.63
CA ARG A 87 -2.28 15.56 25.34
C ARG A 87 -3.42 14.54 25.43
N ILE A 88 -3.29 13.40 24.77
CA ILE A 88 -4.32 12.36 24.75
C ILE A 88 -4.11 11.44 25.96
N PRO A 89 -5.08 11.30 26.85
CA PRO A 89 -4.95 10.39 27.99
C PRO A 89 -4.92 8.94 27.50
N VAL A 90 -3.98 8.14 28.01
CA VAL A 90 -3.79 6.71 27.69
C VAL A 90 -3.64 5.87 28.95
N HIS A 91 -4.33 4.73 28.96
CA HIS A 91 -4.28 3.79 30.09
C HIS A 91 -3.69 2.42 29.69
N THR A 92 -3.55 2.16 28.39
CA THR A 92 -2.97 0.92 27.85
C THR A 92 -1.46 0.90 28.00
N LEU A 93 -0.88 -0.31 28.07
CA LEU A 93 0.57 -0.50 28.09
C LEU A 93 1.17 -0.28 26.71
N PHE A 94 0.54 -0.83 25.68
CA PHE A 94 1.02 -0.76 24.29
C PHE A 94 0.34 0.37 23.51
N LEU A 95 1.17 1.15 22.81
CA LEU A 95 0.71 2.21 21.90
C LEU A 95 1.26 1.91 20.49
N LEU A 96 0.39 1.90 19.49
CA LEU A 96 0.78 1.67 18.10
C LEU A 96 0.54 2.94 17.28
N GLN A 97 1.56 3.42 16.56
CA GLN A 97 1.43 4.49 15.56
C GLN A 97 1.52 3.98 14.14
N LEU A 98 0.74 4.57 13.25
CA LEU A 98 0.86 4.35 11.82
C LEU A 98 1.87 5.34 11.22
N GLY A 99 2.96 4.85 10.67
CA GLY A 99 4.04 5.65 10.09
C GLY A 99 4.90 6.42 11.10
N HIS A 100 5.82 7.29 10.60
CA HIS A 100 6.79 8.06 11.40
C HIS A 100 6.55 9.58 11.34
N MET A 101 5.32 10.04 11.21
CA MET A 101 5.04 11.48 11.18
C MET A 101 5.09 12.17 12.55
N PHE A 102 5.10 11.38 13.63
CA PHE A 102 5.21 11.81 15.02
C PHE A 102 5.92 10.73 15.83
N SER A 103 6.26 11.01 17.09
CA SER A 103 6.97 10.06 17.95
C SER A 103 6.17 9.78 19.22
N LEU A 104 5.59 8.58 19.31
CA LEU A 104 4.96 8.11 20.56
C LEU A 104 5.98 7.91 21.70
N PRO A 105 7.21 7.40 21.48
CA PRO A 105 8.20 7.31 22.56
C PRO A 105 8.53 8.67 23.21
N GLN A 106 8.58 9.75 22.41
CA GLN A 106 8.77 11.09 22.96
C GLN A 106 7.52 11.63 23.66
N ALA A 107 6.32 11.24 23.21
CA ALA A 107 5.07 11.65 23.85
C ALA A 107 4.79 10.87 25.14
N PHE A 108 5.14 9.59 25.19
CA PHE A 108 4.82 8.63 26.26
C PHE A 108 6.04 7.73 26.56
N PRO A 109 7.08 8.26 27.25
CA PRO A 109 8.33 7.55 27.47
C PRO A 109 8.18 6.28 28.32
N ASP A 110 7.14 6.19 29.15
CA ASP A 110 6.89 5.05 30.05
C ASP A 110 6.01 3.96 29.40
N LYS A 111 5.70 4.08 28.11
CA LYS A 111 4.85 3.13 27.38
C LYS A 111 5.66 2.28 26.39
N LYS A 112 5.18 1.07 26.12
CA LYS A 112 5.69 0.24 25.02
C LYS A 112 5.14 0.76 23.70
N CYS A 113 5.97 1.45 22.92
CA CYS A 113 5.57 2.08 21.68
C CYS A 113 5.96 1.22 20.47
N ILE A 114 5.01 1.00 19.58
CA ILE A 114 5.15 0.22 18.35
C ILE A 114 4.84 1.14 17.16
N SER A 115 5.56 0.99 16.06
CA SER A 115 5.19 1.63 14.79
C SER A 115 4.88 0.59 13.72
N TYR A 116 3.95 0.90 12.80
CA TYR A 116 3.52 0.01 11.73
C TYR A 116 3.56 0.71 10.38
N HIS A 117 4.17 0.06 9.38
CA HIS A 117 4.59 0.68 8.12
C HIS A 117 4.29 -0.17 6.89
N ASP A 118 3.77 0.49 5.86
CA ASP A 118 3.65 -0.02 4.49
C ASP A 118 4.83 0.41 3.59
N GLY A 119 5.65 1.36 4.02
CA GLY A 119 6.83 1.88 3.36
C GLY A 119 7.61 2.83 4.26
N ASN A 120 8.79 3.27 3.82
CA ASN A 120 9.59 4.27 4.50
C ASN A 120 10.23 5.27 3.51
N LEU A 121 10.88 6.31 4.04
CA LEU A 121 11.48 7.35 3.22
C LEU A 121 12.72 6.87 2.46
N SER A 122 13.54 6.00 3.06
CA SER A 122 14.74 5.46 2.42
C SER A 122 14.39 4.73 1.13
N GLU A 123 13.47 3.77 1.18
CA GLU A 123 13.03 3.02 0.01
C GLU A 123 12.38 3.91 -1.06
N ARG A 124 11.62 4.91 -0.65
CA ARG A 124 11.06 5.89 -1.56
C ARG A 124 12.13 6.67 -2.32
N LEU A 125 13.21 7.07 -1.65
CA LEU A 125 14.33 7.78 -2.28
C LEU A 125 15.12 6.88 -3.22
N LYS A 126 15.44 5.64 -2.81
CA LYS A 126 16.12 4.66 -3.65
C LYS A 126 15.33 4.32 -4.93
N SER A 127 14.01 4.39 -4.87
CA SER A 127 13.16 4.11 -6.04
C SER A 127 13.28 5.14 -7.16
N GLY A 128 13.84 6.32 -6.89
CA GLY A 128 13.85 7.47 -7.79
C GLY A 128 12.56 8.31 -7.78
N PHE A 129 11.51 7.87 -7.07
CA PHE A 129 10.30 8.65 -6.83
C PHE A 129 10.44 9.53 -5.59
N GLY A 130 11.45 10.41 -5.63
CA GLY A 130 11.82 11.29 -4.55
C GLY A 130 10.72 12.28 -4.14
N LEU A 131 11.04 13.11 -3.18
CA LEU A 131 10.15 14.14 -2.67
C LEU A 131 10.35 15.43 -3.46
N ALA A 132 9.35 15.80 -4.25
CA ALA A 132 9.42 17.00 -5.09
C ALA A 132 9.75 18.25 -4.26
N GLY A 133 10.76 19.01 -4.70
CA GLY A 133 11.11 20.33 -4.16
C GLY A 133 11.77 20.33 -2.78
N LEU A 134 12.10 19.20 -2.18
CA LEU A 134 12.88 19.17 -0.94
C LEU A 134 14.38 19.30 -1.23
N SER A 135 15.06 20.14 -0.47
CA SER A 135 16.53 20.23 -0.51
C SER A 135 17.17 18.98 0.11
N ALA A 136 18.39 18.66 -0.31
CA ALA A 136 19.16 17.53 0.24
C ALA A 136 19.27 17.59 1.77
N LYS A 137 19.49 18.80 2.34
CA LYS A 137 19.51 19.02 3.78
C LYS A 137 18.19 18.63 4.44
N ARG A 138 17.04 18.92 3.83
CA ARG A 138 15.72 18.61 4.39
C ARG A 138 15.40 17.12 4.28
N ILE A 139 15.84 16.48 3.21
CA ILE A 139 15.76 15.03 3.03
C ILE A 139 16.58 14.33 4.12
N ASP A 140 17.84 14.73 4.32
CA ASP A 140 18.71 14.19 5.37
C ASP A 140 18.09 14.37 6.78
N GLN A 141 17.57 15.54 7.09
CA GLN A 141 16.84 15.77 8.36
C GLN A 141 15.61 14.86 8.51
N ALA A 142 14.91 14.58 7.43
CA ALA A 142 13.74 13.72 7.46
C ALA A 142 14.12 12.25 7.67
N LEU A 143 15.21 11.78 7.03
CA LEU A 143 15.77 10.43 7.22
C LEU A 143 16.23 10.23 8.66
N ARG A 144 17.04 11.16 9.20
CA ARG A 144 17.49 11.09 10.61
C ARG A 144 16.33 11.10 11.60
N TYR A 145 15.29 11.85 11.32
CA TYR A 145 14.10 11.85 12.18
C TYR A 145 13.40 10.48 12.17
N GLU A 146 13.20 9.86 10.99
CA GLU A 146 12.57 8.54 10.88
C GLU A 146 13.45 7.48 11.56
N GLU A 147 14.77 7.51 11.33
CA GLU A 147 15.72 6.62 12.00
C GLU A 147 15.67 6.77 13.53
N GLN A 148 15.69 8.01 14.03
CA GLN A 148 15.59 8.28 15.47
C GLN A 148 14.29 7.74 16.07
N VAL A 149 13.15 7.99 15.41
CA VAL A 149 11.85 7.51 15.89
C VAL A 149 11.80 5.99 15.86
N ALA A 150 12.25 5.34 14.78
CA ALA A 150 12.26 3.89 14.66
C ALA A 150 13.12 3.22 15.75
N ASN A 151 14.31 3.79 16.01
CA ASN A 151 15.22 3.26 17.04
C ASN A 151 14.72 3.45 18.48
N GLN A 152 13.80 4.38 18.73
CA GLN A 152 13.14 4.56 20.02
C GLN A 152 11.93 3.65 20.23
N MET A 153 11.44 2.97 19.18
CA MET A 153 10.31 2.05 19.29
C MET A 153 10.69 0.77 20.06
N THR A 154 9.75 0.23 20.84
CA THR A 154 9.85 -1.12 21.40
C THR A 154 9.88 -2.16 20.27
N ALA A 155 9.02 -1.98 19.26
CA ALA A 155 8.99 -2.80 18.06
C ALA A 155 8.59 -1.97 16.83
N VAL A 156 9.07 -2.37 15.65
CA VAL A 156 8.69 -1.85 14.35
C VAL A 156 8.01 -2.97 13.57
N PHE A 157 6.76 -2.76 13.17
CA PHE A 157 6.00 -3.69 12.34
C PHE A 157 6.04 -3.26 10.88
N THR A 158 6.21 -4.20 9.98
CA THR A 158 6.29 -3.95 8.54
C THR A 158 5.29 -4.82 7.77
N PHE A 159 4.88 -4.34 6.59
CA PHE A 159 4.00 -5.08 5.68
C PHE A 159 4.73 -6.21 4.95
N SER A 160 6.07 -6.14 4.86
CA SER A 160 6.87 -7.06 4.06
C SER A 160 8.25 -7.30 4.68
N GLU A 161 8.88 -8.41 4.31
CA GLU A 161 10.27 -8.70 4.65
C GLU A 161 11.23 -7.70 3.97
N TYR A 162 10.92 -7.31 2.73
CA TYR A 162 11.65 -6.26 2.02
C TYR A 162 11.73 -4.96 2.85
N LEU A 163 10.60 -4.51 3.39
CA LEU A 163 10.58 -3.31 4.23
C LEU A 163 11.25 -3.55 5.58
N ARG A 164 11.14 -4.76 6.14
CA ARG A 164 11.86 -5.15 7.36
C ARG A 164 13.38 -5.00 7.17
N GLN A 165 13.90 -5.49 6.06
CA GLN A 165 15.34 -5.37 5.72
C GLN A 165 15.78 -3.91 5.60
N SER A 166 14.95 -3.03 5.05
CA SER A 166 15.24 -1.59 4.99
C SER A 166 15.30 -0.95 6.39
N PHE A 167 14.41 -1.32 7.33
CA PHE A 167 14.51 -0.82 8.71
C PHE A 167 15.78 -1.30 9.43
N VAL A 168 16.20 -2.52 9.19
CA VAL A 168 17.44 -3.07 9.75
C VAL A 168 18.67 -2.46 9.07
N GLY A 169 18.72 -2.41 7.76
CA GLY A 169 19.88 -1.99 6.98
C GLY A 169 20.05 -0.48 6.87
N ASP A 170 18.96 0.27 6.61
CA ASP A 170 19.03 1.71 6.34
C ASP A 170 18.84 2.57 7.60
N TYR A 171 18.01 2.11 8.53
CA TYR A 171 17.71 2.83 9.78
C TYR A 171 18.39 2.21 10.99
N HIS A 172 19.18 1.16 10.81
CA HIS A 172 19.98 0.50 11.84
C HIS A 172 19.16 0.06 13.08
N VAL A 173 17.87 -0.26 12.86
CA VAL A 173 17.03 -0.80 13.94
C VAL A 173 17.46 -2.24 14.21
N PRO A 174 17.71 -2.63 15.48
CA PRO A 174 18.08 -4.01 15.80
C PRO A 174 17.07 -5.02 15.25
N ALA A 175 17.57 -6.05 14.55
CA ALA A 175 16.74 -7.02 13.82
C ALA A 175 15.70 -7.74 14.70
N ASN A 176 15.99 -7.91 15.99
CA ASN A 176 15.08 -8.50 16.97
C ASN A 176 13.95 -7.55 17.42
N ARG A 177 13.94 -6.31 16.95
CA ARG A 177 12.85 -5.35 17.18
C ARG A 177 12.05 -5.04 15.92
N VAL A 178 12.39 -5.61 14.77
CA VAL A 178 11.67 -5.40 13.52
C VAL A 178 10.97 -6.69 13.09
N PHE A 179 9.65 -6.65 12.95
CA PHE A 179 8.81 -7.82 12.68
C PHE A 179 7.98 -7.62 11.40
N ASN A 180 8.10 -8.54 10.47
CA ASN A 180 7.18 -8.60 9.34
C ASN A 180 5.86 -9.23 9.79
N VAL A 181 4.85 -8.40 10.01
CA VAL A 181 3.49 -8.85 10.36
C VAL A 181 2.55 -8.90 9.17
N GLY A 182 3.02 -8.46 8.00
CA GLY A 182 2.25 -8.42 6.76
C GLY A 182 1.33 -7.21 6.64
N GLY A 183 0.59 -7.15 5.54
CA GLY A 183 -0.49 -6.20 5.27
C GLY A 183 -1.74 -6.93 4.77
N GLY A 184 -2.91 -6.34 4.93
CA GLY A 184 -4.19 -6.95 4.55
C GLY A 184 -4.81 -6.33 3.29
N ILE A 185 -5.72 -7.08 2.65
CA ILE A 185 -6.55 -6.61 1.55
C ILE A 185 -7.66 -5.67 2.04
N ASN A 186 -8.04 -4.69 1.19
CA ASN A 186 -9.06 -3.70 1.52
C ASN A 186 -10.39 -4.01 0.79
N LEU A 187 -10.88 -5.24 0.92
CA LEU A 187 -12.19 -5.64 0.44
C LEU A 187 -13.19 -5.63 1.59
N THR A 188 -14.37 -5.07 1.36
CA THR A 188 -15.47 -5.04 2.35
C THR A 188 -16.02 -6.45 2.58
N GLU A 189 -16.11 -7.22 1.50
CA GLU A 189 -16.59 -8.60 1.50
C GLU A 189 -15.70 -9.44 0.59
N ILE A 190 -15.46 -10.68 0.99
CA ILE A 190 -14.75 -11.64 0.14
C ILE A 190 -15.74 -12.19 -0.88
N PRO A 191 -15.54 -11.93 -2.18
CA PRO A 191 -16.45 -12.42 -3.22
C PRO A 191 -16.49 -13.96 -3.21
N PRO A 192 -17.62 -14.58 -3.59
CA PRO A 192 -17.71 -16.03 -3.72
C PRO A 192 -16.74 -16.57 -4.78
N ILE A 193 -16.34 -17.81 -4.62
CA ILE A 193 -15.59 -18.55 -5.67
C ILE A 193 -16.47 -18.66 -6.91
N ARG A 194 -15.87 -18.44 -8.08
CA ARG A 194 -16.52 -18.67 -9.38
C ARG A 194 -15.93 -19.90 -10.06
N PRO A 195 -16.56 -21.08 -9.89
CA PRO A 195 -16.10 -22.31 -10.53
C PRO A 195 -16.19 -22.24 -12.07
N ASP A 196 -17.12 -21.43 -12.56
CA ASP A 196 -17.43 -21.20 -13.97
C ASP A 196 -16.58 -20.08 -14.62
N LYS A 197 -15.63 -19.49 -13.89
CA LYS A 197 -14.77 -18.43 -14.44
C LYS A 197 -13.94 -18.97 -15.60
N THR A 198 -14.14 -18.37 -16.79
CA THR A 198 -13.38 -18.67 -18.00
C THR A 198 -12.19 -17.72 -18.13
N TYR A 199 -11.11 -18.19 -18.78
CA TYR A 199 -9.91 -17.41 -19.05
C TYR A 199 -9.60 -17.30 -20.54
N SER A 200 -10.59 -17.59 -21.38
CA SER A 200 -10.45 -17.56 -22.85
C SER A 200 -10.50 -16.15 -23.45
N ALA A 201 -11.16 -15.21 -22.78
CA ALA A 201 -11.19 -13.83 -23.25
C ALA A 201 -9.87 -13.13 -22.89
N PRO A 202 -9.11 -12.55 -23.83
CA PRO A 202 -7.81 -11.92 -23.55
C PRO A 202 -7.99 -10.52 -22.93
N ARG A 203 -8.54 -10.48 -21.71
CA ARG A 203 -8.92 -9.24 -21.02
C ARG A 203 -7.98 -8.94 -19.85
N ILE A 204 -7.19 -7.88 -19.99
CA ILE A 204 -6.20 -7.41 -19.04
C ILE A 204 -6.80 -6.31 -18.16
N LEU A 205 -6.51 -6.34 -16.85
CA LEU A 205 -6.89 -5.29 -15.91
C LEU A 205 -5.65 -4.63 -15.30
N PHE A 206 -5.65 -3.29 -15.29
CA PHE A 206 -4.72 -2.45 -14.55
C PHE A 206 -5.49 -1.54 -13.60
N ILE A 207 -5.04 -1.43 -12.34
CA ILE A 207 -5.62 -0.50 -11.36
C ILE A 207 -4.55 0.35 -10.71
N GLY A 208 -4.68 1.69 -10.83
CA GLY A 208 -3.75 2.60 -10.17
C GLY A 208 -3.93 4.07 -10.53
N THR A 209 -4.04 4.92 -9.51
CA THR A 209 -4.22 6.38 -9.69
C THR A 209 -2.93 7.09 -10.10
N GLU A 210 -1.77 6.65 -9.60
CA GLU A 210 -0.46 7.20 -9.96
C GLU A 210 0.09 6.52 -11.21
N PHE A 211 -0.54 6.79 -12.35
CA PHE A 211 -0.38 6.05 -13.60
C PHE A 211 1.09 5.85 -14.02
N ARG A 212 1.90 6.93 -13.98
CA ARG A 212 3.33 6.86 -14.34
C ARG A 212 4.12 5.99 -13.36
N ARG A 213 3.92 6.16 -12.06
CA ARG A 213 4.62 5.38 -11.03
C ARG A 213 4.26 3.89 -11.11
N LYS A 214 3.03 3.59 -11.46
CA LYS A 214 2.53 2.22 -11.59
C LYS A 214 2.81 1.57 -12.97
N GLY A 215 3.63 2.21 -13.80
CA GLY A 215 4.09 1.66 -15.07
C GLY A 215 3.04 1.67 -16.18
N GLY A 216 2.02 2.54 -16.07
CA GLY A 216 0.96 2.64 -17.07
C GLY A 216 1.46 2.96 -18.48
N PRO A 217 2.39 3.92 -18.68
CA PRO A 217 2.97 4.17 -20.00
C PRO A 217 3.66 2.95 -20.60
N GLN A 218 4.44 2.19 -19.79
CA GLN A 218 5.11 0.95 -20.22
C GLN A 218 4.07 -0.12 -20.60
N LEU A 219 2.97 -0.20 -19.85
CA LEU A 219 1.90 -1.14 -20.16
C LEU A 219 1.18 -0.78 -21.46
N LEU A 220 0.92 0.49 -21.75
CA LEU A 220 0.31 0.91 -23.03
C LEU A 220 1.22 0.57 -24.22
N GLU A 221 2.53 0.78 -24.09
CA GLU A 221 3.50 0.42 -25.14
C GLU A 221 3.58 -1.11 -25.33
N ALA A 222 3.65 -1.88 -24.24
CA ALA A 222 3.63 -3.34 -24.28
C ALA A 222 2.30 -3.86 -24.87
N PHE A 223 1.19 -3.24 -24.53
CA PHE A 223 -0.13 -3.65 -25.05
C PHE A 223 -0.26 -3.47 -26.56
N ARG A 224 0.40 -2.45 -27.17
CA ARG A 224 0.47 -2.32 -28.62
C ARG A 224 1.11 -3.57 -29.26
N ILE A 225 2.21 -4.08 -28.67
CA ILE A 225 2.87 -5.32 -29.14
C ILE A 225 1.97 -6.54 -28.91
N VAL A 226 1.26 -6.60 -27.78
CA VAL A 226 0.30 -7.68 -27.49
C VAL A 226 -0.80 -7.72 -28.57
N ARG A 227 -1.33 -6.59 -28.99
CA ARG A 227 -2.38 -6.49 -30.02
C ARG A 227 -1.93 -6.98 -31.40
N GLU A 228 -0.64 -6.90 -31.72
CA GLU A 228 -0.08 -7.47 -32.96
C GLU A 228 -0.19 -9.01 -32.98
N SER A 229 -0.08 -9.65 -31.80
CA SER A 229 -0.15 -11.11 -31.64
C SER A 229 -1.55 -11.61 -31.27
N ILE A 230 -2.31 -10.82 -30.53
CA ILE A 230 -3.67 -11.13 -30.03
C ILE A 230 -4.58 -9.94 -30.37
N PRO A 231 -5.12 -9.87 -31.60
CA PRO A 231 -5.87 -8.70 -32.10
C PRO A 231 -7.14 -8.37 -31.31
N ASP A 232 -7.75 -9.31 -30.64
CA ASP A 232 -8.95 -9.16 -29.80
C ASP A 232 -8.65 -8.90 -28.31
N ALA A 233 -7.37 -8.71 -27.94
CA ALA A 233 -7.00 -8.35 -26.59
C ALA A 233 -7.60 -6.99 -26.18
N GLU A 234 -8.11 -6.94 -24.93
CA GLU A 234 -8.64 -5.73 -24.30
C GLU A 234 -7.82 -5.36 -23.07
N LEU A 235 -7.54 -4.07 -22.88
CA LEU A 235 -6.89 -3.53 -21.70
C LEU A 235 -7.83 -2.56 -20.96
N HIS A 236 -8.28 -2.96 -19.78
CA HIS A 236 -9.10 -2.14 -18.90
C HIS A 236 -8.23 -1.42 -17.86
N ILE A 237 -8.33 -0.09 -17.81
CA ILE A 237 -7.53 0.76 -16.92
C ILE A 237 -8.45 1.54 -15.98
N ALA A 238 -8.33 1.31 -14.67
CA ALA A 238 -9.02 2.08 -13.65
C ALA A 238 -8.02 2.89 -12.81
N GLY A 239 -8.34 4.16 -12.56
CA GLY A 239 -7.57 5.05 -11.70
C GLY A 239 -7.13 6.38 -12.30
N PRO A 240 -6.49 6.44 -13.48
CA PRO A 240 -6.09 7.72 -14.07
C PRO A 240 -7.29 8.46 -14.69
N THR A 241 -7.15 9.78 -14.75
CA THR A 241 -8.07 10.68 -15.46
C THR A 241 -7.26 11.48 -16.48
N GLY A 242 -7.85 11.75 -17.66
CA GLY A 242 -7.30 12.72 -18.62
C GLY A 242 -6.15 12.18 -19.50
N LEU A 243 -6.31 11.03 -20.12
CA LEU A 243 -5.48 10.67 -21.29
C LEU A 243 -6.10 11.27 -22.56
N GLU A 244 -5.29 12.02 -23.29
CA GLU A 244 -5.73 12.77 -24.49
C GLU A 244 -6.08 11.83 -25.65
N THR A 245 -5.44 10.67 -25.72
CA THR A 245 -5.67 9.69 -26.79
C THR A 245 -5.79 8.29 -26.21
N ILE A 246 -6.85 7.58 -26.56
CA ILE A 246 -7.09 6.20 -26.12
C ILE A 246 -6.72 5.28 -27.29
N PRO A 247 -5.69 4.39 -27.12
CA PRO A 247 -5.35 3.41 -28.13
C PRO A 247 -6.47 2.40 -28.37
N ASP A 248 -6.51 1.79 -29.55
CA ASP A 248 -7.47 0.74 -29.87
C ASP A 248 -7.36 -0.45 -28.91
N GLY A 249 -8.51 -1.01 -28.48
CA GLY A 249 -8.60 -2.09 -27.48
C GLY A 249 -8.35 -1.65 -26.04
N VAL A 250 -8.14 -0.34 -25.76
CA VAL A 250 -7.93 0.19 -24.41
C VAL A 250 -9.20 0.87 -23.90
N HIS A 251 -9.61 0.54 -22.67
CA HIS A 251 -10.81 1.05 -22.03
C HIS A 251 -10.44 1.77 -20.71
N PHE A 252 -10.58 3.10 -20.68
CA PHE A 252 -10.36 3.89 -19.47
C PHE A 252 -11.65 4.07 -18.69
N HIS A 253 -11.60 3.71 -17.39
CA HIS A 253 -12.74 3.81 -16.47
C HIS A 253 -12.64 4.99 -15.51
N GLY A 254 -11.55 5.76 -15.56
CA GLY A 254 -11.31 6.84 -14.60
C GLY A 254 -11.11 6.34 -13.17
N HIS A 255 -11.20 7.26 -12.21
CA HIS A 255 -11.11 6.93 -10.80
C HIS A 255 -12.41 6.29 -10.31
N LEU A 256 -12.32 5.08 -9.75
CA LEU A 256 -13.45 4.36 -9.15
C LEU A 256 -13.29 4.33 -7.63
N SER A 257 -14.21 4.99 -6.92
CA SER A 257 -14.21 5.05 -5.44
C SER A 257 -14.91 3.83 -4.84
N LYS A 258 -14.22 3.11 -3.96
CA LYS A 258 -14.84 2.01 -3.19
C LYS A 258 -15.93 2.48 -2.20
N ALA A 259 -15.95 3.77 -1.86
CA ALA A 259 -16.96 4.35 -0.99
C ALA A 259 -18.30 4.63 -1.69
N ASP A 260 -18.29 4.73 -3.03
CA ASP A 260 -19.49 4.87 -3.85
C ASP A 260 -19.98 3.49 -4.30
N PRO A 261 -21.21 3.08 -3.99
CA PRO A 261 -21.72 1.73 -4.31
C PRO A 261 -21.68 1.40 -5.80
N ALA A 262 -22.04 2.35 -6.67
CA ALA A 262 -22.07 2.12 -8.12
C ALA A 262 -20.65 1.98 -8.70
N GLN A 263 -19.72 2.83 -8.26
CA GLN A 263 -18.32 2.76 -8.67
C GLN A 263 -17.62 1.50 -8.12
N ARG A 264 -17.94 1.12 -6.88
CA ARG A 264 -17.47 -0.14 -6.29
C ARG A 264 -17.96 -1.33 -7.10
N HIS A 265 -19.24 -1.40 -7.43
CA HIS A 265 -19.79 -2.48 -8.26
C HIS A 265 -19.11 -2.55 -9.64
N LYS A 266 -18.84 -1.39 -10.27
CA LYS A 266 -18.07 -1.32 -11.52
C LYS A 266 -16.66 -1.85 -11.35
N LEU A 267 -15.96 -1.49 -10.27
CA LEU A 267 -14.62 -2.00 -9.97
C LEU A 267 -14.61 -3.51 -9.76
N GLU A 268 -15.60 -4.03 -9.03
CA GLU A 268 -15.80 -5.47 -8.82
C GLU A 268 -16.08 -6.22 -10.13
N SER A 269 -16.89 -5.63 -11.05
CA SER A 269 -17.10 -6.23 -12.36
C SER A 269 -15.82 -6.30 -13.18
N LEU A 270 -14.96 -5.27 -13.14
CA LEU A 270 -13.66 -5.30 -13.81
C LEU A 270 -12.79 -6.44 -13.30
N PHE A 271 -12.72 -6.65 -11.99
CA PHE A 271 -12.01 -7.81 -11.41
C PHE A 271 -12.61 -9.15 -11.84
N ARG A 272 -13.95 -9.27 -11.85
CA ARG A 272 -14.63 -10.53 -12.20
C ARG A 272 -14.43 -10.91 -13.65
N ASP A 273 -14.51 -9.92 -14.55
CA ASP A 273 -14.62 -10.15 -15.98
C ASP A 273 -13.25 -10.18 -16.68
N SER A 274 -12.18 -9.81 -15.97
CA SER A 274 -10.81 -9.89 -16.48
C SER A 274 -10.20 -11.28 -16.29
N THR A 275 -9.14 -11.56 -17.05
CA THR A 275 -8.42 -12.85 -17.06
C THR A 275 -6.99 -12.74 -16.54
N LEU A 276 -6.38 -11.55 -16.61
CA LEU A 276 -5.04 -11.27 -16.14
C LEU A 276 -5.01 -9.87 -15.50
N PHE A 277 -4.39 -9.76 -14.33
CA PHE A 277 -4.09 -8.48 -13.71
C PHE A 277 -2.63 -8.11 -13.98
N VAL A 278 -2.37 -6.90 -14.47
CA VAL A 278 -1.01 -6.44 -14.81
C VAL A 278 -0.68 -5.15 -14.09
N LEU A 279 0.42 -5.15 -13.31
CA LEU A 279 0.90 -3.99 -12.58
C LEU A 279 2.44 -3.85 -12.69
N PRO A 280 2.97 -3.29 -13.81
CA PRO A 280 4.41 -3.16 -14.04
C PRO A 280 4.99 -1.92 -13.35
N SER A 281 4.75 -1.78 -12.06
CA SER A 281 5.10 -0.60 -11.27
C SER A 281 6.59 -0.27 -11.35
N LEU A 282 6.91 1.02 -11.47
CA LEU A 282 8.28 1.53 -11.35
C LEU A 282 8.69 1.72 -9.89
N TYR A 283 7.73 1.75 -8.99
CA TYR A 283 7.87 1.69 -7.53
C TYR A 283 6.54 1.26 -6.91
N GLU A 284 6.58 0.23 -6.04
CA GLU A 284 5.42 -0.27 -5.30
C GLU A 284 5.86 -0.75 -3.91
N PRO A 285 5.54 0.00 -2.84
CA PRO A 285 5.95 -0.39 -1.48
C PRO A 285 5.44 -1.76 -1.05
N PHE A 286 4.18 -2.10 -1.37
CA PHE A 286 3.58 -3.39 -0.99
C PHE A 286 2.76 -4.03 -2.12
N GLY A 287 1.76 -3.31 -2.67
CA GLY A 287 0.95 -3.84 -3.76
C GLY A 287 -0.36 -4.50 -3.30
N ILE A 288 -1.27 -3.74 -2.68
CA ILE A 288 -2.59 -4.24 -2.29
C ILE A 288 -3.45 -4.61 -3.50
N ALA A 289 -3.36 -3.88 -4.62
CA ALA A 289 -4.19 -4.13 -5.79
C ALA A 289 -3.98 -5.53 -6.43
N PRO A 290 -2.76 -6.05 -6.59
CA PRO A 290 -2.55 -7.46 -6.99
C PRO A 290 -3.19 -8.47 -6.02
N LEU A 291 -3.09 -8.24 -4.72
CA LEU A 291 -3.71 -9.11 -3.71
C LEU A 291 -5.24 -9.10 -3.85
N GLU A 292 -5.84 -7.93 -4.04
CA GLU A 292 -7.28 -7.83 -4.29
C GLU A 292 -7.67 -8.55 -5.59
N ALA A 293 -6.87 -8.43 -6.65
CA ALA A 293 -7.11 -9.14 -7.91
C ALA A 293 -7.09 -10.66 -7.74
N MET A 294 -6.15 -11.18 -6.96
CA MET A 294 -6.06 -12.62 -6.66
C MET A 294 -7.30 -13.14 -5.92
N VAL A 295 -7.94 -12.33 -5.06
CA VAL A 295 -9.21 -12.72 -4.40
C VAL A 295 -10.30 -13.00 -5.43
N TYR A 296 -10.30 -12.29 -6.57
CA TYR A 296 -11.19 -12.55 -7.71
C TYR A 296 -10.65 -13.61 -8.68
N GLN A 297 -9.69 -14.43 -8.22
CA GLN A 297 -9.05 -15.47 -9.03
C GLN A 297 -8.33 -14.91 -10.27
N LEU A 298 -7.77 -13.71 -10.22
CA LEU A 298 -6.94 -13.17 -11.28
C LEU A 298 -5.46 -13.50 -11.03
N PRO A 299 -4.79 -14.20 -11.94
CA PRO A 299 -3.33 -14.26 -11.95
C PRO A 299 -2.75 -12.86 -12.09
N CYS A 300 -1.60 -12.60 -11.45
CA CYS A 300 -1.00 -11.28 -11.44
C CYS A 300 0.37 -11.28 -12.14
N LEU A 301 0.54 -10.39 -13.12
CA LEU A 301 1.83 -10.09 -13.70
C LEU A 301 2.33 -8.74 -13.14
N VAL A 302 3.42 -8.78 -12.37
CA VAL A 302 3.91 -7.60 -11.65
C VAL A 302 5.41 -7.40 -11.84
N THR A 303 5.91 -6.23 -11.48
CA THR A 303 7.36 -5.95 -11.51
C THR A 303 8.10 -6.84 -10.50
N ASP A 304 9.25 -7.36 -10.94
CA ASP A 304 10.22 -8.07 -10.11
C ASP A 304 10.96 -7.08 -9.19
N GLY A 305 10.37 -6.77 -8.06
CA GLY A 305 10.93 -5.81 -7.13
C GLY A 305 10.05 -5.52 -5.91
N TRP A 306 10.67 -4.97 -4.89
CA TRP A 306 10.05 -4.58 -3.63
C TRP A 306 9.24 -5.74 -3.01
N ALA A 307 8.17 -5.43 -2.31
CA ALA A 307 7.28 -6.44 -1.72
C ALA A 307 6.46 -7.22 -2.75
N LEU A 308 6.45 -6.83 -4.04
CA LEU A 308 5.74 -7.58 -5.07
C LEU A 308 6.26 -9.01 -5.22
N ARG A 309 7.55 -9.25 -4.98
CA ARG A 309 8.15 -10.60 -4.93
C ARG A 309 7.62 -11.48 -3.79
N GLU A 310 7.09 -10.87 -2.74
CA GLU A 310 6.53 -11.56 -1.59
C GLU A 310 5.03 -11.82 -1.77
N THR A 311 4.35 -10.97 -2.55
CA THR A 311 2.91 -11.05 -2.79
C THR A 311 2.55 -11.92 -3.99
N VAL A 312 3.43 -12.00 -5.01
CA VAL A 312 3.23 -12.80 -6.21
C VAL A 312 4.32 -13.86 -6.32
N THR A 313 3.92 -15.13 -6.26
CA THR A 313 4.83 -16.27 -6.43
C THR A 313 4.87 -16.68 -7.92
N PRO A 314 6.06 -16.59 -8.58
CA PRO A 314 6.21 -16.91 -9.99
C PRO A 314 5.70 -18.33 -10.31
N SER A 315 5.02 -18.48 -11.42
CA SER A 315 4.42 -19.73 -11.93
C SER A 315 3.33 -20.33 -11.03
N LEU A 316 3.10 -19.77 -9.83
CA LEU A 316 2.12 -20.29 -8.88
C LEU A 316 0.87 -19.41 -8.77
N THR A 317 1.06 -18.09 -8.51
CA THR A 317 -0.04 -17.13 -8.34
C THR A 317 -0.02 -16.04 -9.42
N GLY A 318 1.01 -16.01 -10.25
CA GLY A 318 1.27 -15.05 -11.29
C GLY A 318 2.67 -15.17 -11.83
N ASP A 319 3.23 -14.04 -12.33
CA ASP A 319 4.61 -14.01 -12.79
C ASP A 319 5.23 -12.61 -12.58
N LEU A 320 6.55 -12.52 -12.76
CA LEU A 320 7.32 -11.30 -12.54
C LEU A 320 8.01 -10.84 -13.83
N VAL A 321 8.14 -9.52 -14.00
CA VAL A 321 8.85 -8.90 -15.13
C VAL A 321 9.86 -7.87 -14.64
N PRO A 322 10.99 -7.65 -15.36
CA PRO A 322 11.94 -6.63 -14.99
C PRO A 322 11.32 -5.24 -15.01
N LYS A 323 11.74 -4.38 -14.08
CA LYS A 323 11.28 -2.99 -13.97
C LYS A 323 11.48 -2.21 -15.27
N GLY A 324 10.39 -1.65 -15.80
CA GLY A 324 10.40 -0.76 -16.95
C GLY A 324 10.64 -1.44 -18.30
N ALA A 325 10.76 -2.76 -18.35
CA ALA A 325 11.02 -3.52 -19.56
C ALA A 325 9.73 -3.76 -20.37
N VAL A 326 9.60 -3.12 -21.52
CA VAL A 326 8.39 -3.15 -22.36
C VAL A 326 8.26 -4.48 -23.09
N GLU A 327 9.28 -4.92 -23.82
CA GLU A 327 9.25 -6.16 -24.61
C GLU A 327 9.10 -7.41 -23.72
N PRO A 328 9.84 -7.56 -22.60
CA PRO A 328 9.60 -8.66 -21.66
C PRO A 328 8.18 -8.65 -21.08
N LEU A 329 7.61 -7.47 -20.81
CA LEU A 329 6.23 -7.33 -20.34
C LEU A 329 5.25 -7.82 -21.40
N ALA A 330 5.39 -7.38 -22.65
CA ALA A 330 4.54 -7.81 -23.77
C ALA A 330 4.64 -9.32 -23.99
N SER A 331 5.85 -9.87 -24.06
CA SER A 331 6.09 -11.30 -24.26
C SER A 331 5.45 -12.14 -23.16
N LYS A 332 5.56 -11.72 -21.91
CA LYS A 332 4.97 -12.44 -20.78
C LYS A 332 3.44 -12.34 -20.77
N ILE A 333 2.85 -11.22 -21.18
CA ILE A 333 1.40 -11.08 -21.35
C ILE A 333 0.91 -12.06 -22.42
N ILE A 334 1.57 -12.11 -23.59
CA ILE A 334 1.22 -13.02 -24.69
C ILE A 334 1.33 -14.48 -24.21
N GLU A 335 2.43 -14.87 -23.57
CA GLU A 335 2.64 -16.21 -23.03
C GLU A 335 1.49 -16.63 -22.09
N LEU A 336 1.14 -15.77 -21.14
CA LEU A 336 0.11 -16.06 -20.14
C LEU A 336 -1.29 -16.12 -20.77
N LEU A 337 -1.65 -15.19 -21.65
CA LEU A 337 -2.96 -15.17 -22.32
C LEU A 337 -3.15 -16.34 -23.30
N SER A 338 -2.07 -16.94 -23.78
CA SER A 338 -2.10 -18.12 -24.66
C SER A 338 -2.37 -19.43 -23.92
N ASP A 339 -2.37 -19.42 -22.57
CA ASP A 339 -2.62 -20.61 -21.77
C ASP A 339 -3.72 -20.40 -20.70
N PRO A 340 -5.01 -20.48 -21.10
CA PRO A 340 -6.15 -20.31 -20.21
C PRO A 340 -6.17 -21.32 -19.03
N GLN A 341 -5.62 -22.53 -19.21
CA GLN A 341 -5.58 -23.54 -18.15
C GLN A 341 -4.58 -23.14 -17.06
N ARG A 342 -3.41 -22.66 -17.46
CA ARG A 342 -2.41 -22.11 -16.55
C ARG A 342 -2.94 -20.90 -15.78
N LEU A 343 -3.63 -19.98 -16.47
CA LEU A 343 -4.27 -18.81 -15.82
C LEU A 343 -5.30 -19.27 -14.78
N ALA A 344 -6.14 -20.24 -15.09
CA ALA A 344 -7.13 -20.78 -14.17
C ALA A 344 -6.48 -21.42 -12.92
N ALA A 345 -5.40 -22.17 -13.09
CA ALA A 345 -4.65 -22.76 -11.99
C ALA A 345 -4.01 -21.68 -11.09
N MET A 346 -3.34 -20.71 -11.70
CA MET A 346 -2.75 -19.56 -10.99
C MET A 346 -3.81 -18.75 -10.23
N GLY A 347 -4.97 -18.49 -10.85
CA GLY A 347 -6.05 -17.73 -10.23
C GLY A 347 -6.60 -18.40 -8.97
N ARG A 348 -6.81 -19.72 -8.99
CA ARG A 348 -7.24 -20.48 -7.79
C ARG A 348 -6.20 -20.40 -6.67
N ARG A 349 -4.94 -20.70 -6.98
CA ARG A 349 -3.84 -20.64 -6.00
C ARG A 349 -3.60 -19.24 -5.45
N GLY A 350 -3.72 -18.21 -6.31
CA GLY A 350 -3.61 -16.82 -5.89
C GLY A 350 -4.65 -16.45 -4.83
N ARG A 351 -5.91 -16.88 -5.03
CA ARG A 351 -6.97 -16.67 -4.05
C ARG A 351 -6.68 -17.39 -2.73
N GLU A 352 -6.29 -18.65 -2.76
CA GLU A 352 -5.94 -19.43 -1.56
C GLU A 352 -4.79 -18.77 -0.79
N HIS A 353 -3.75 -18.35 -1.48
CA HIS A 353 -2.59 -17.66 -0.93
C HIS A 353 -3.00 -16.37 -0.20
N VAL A 354 -3.79 -15.52 -0.85
CA VAL A 354 -4.21 -14.24 -0.24
C VAL A 354 -5.12 -14.45 0.97
N LEU A 355 -6.06 -15.37 0.90
CA LEU A 355 -6.98 -15.62 2.01
C LEU A 355 -6.29 -16.30 3.21
N GLY A 356 -5.20 -17.03 2.98
CA GLY A 356 -4.38 -17.60 4.05
C GLY A 356 -3.50 -16.55 4.75
N GLU A 357 -2.86 -15.68 3.99
CA GLU A 357 -1.74 -14.87 4.48
C GLU A 357 -2.00 -13.35 4.57
N PHE A 358 -2.84 -12.80 3.67
CA PHE A 358 -2.97 -11.36 3.46
C PHE A 358 -4.36 -10.80 3.83
N THR A 359 -4.99 -11.40 4.83
CA THR A 359 -6.19 -10.81 5.45
C THR A 359 -5.80 -9.98 6.67
N TRP A 360 -6.60 -8.97 7.01
CA TRP A 360 -6.36 -8.19 8.23
C TRP A 360 -6.48 -9.05 9.49
N ASP A 361 -7.27 -10.12 9.47
CA ASP A 361 -7.35 -11.07 10.59
C ASP A 361 -6.03 -11.87 10.75
N ALA A 362 -5.39 -12.26 9.64
CA ALA A 362 -4.07 -12.90 9.69
C ALA A 362 -3.00 -11.94 10.24
N VAL A 363 -3.06 -10.67 9.83
CA VAL A 363 -2.19 -9.60 10.36
C VAL A 363 -2.43 -9.39 11.85
N ALA A 364 -3.69 -9.29 12.29
CA ALA A 364 -4.04 -9.08 13.69
C ALA A 364 -3.55 -10.24 14.58
N ARG A 365 -3.62 -11.50 14.11
CA ARG A 365 -3.04 -12.66 14.81
C ARG A 365 -1.53 -12.49 14.98
N ARG A 366 -0.77 -12.23 13.90
CA ARG A 366 0.68 -12.02 13.95
C ARG A 366 1.08 -10.88 14.88
N ILE A 367 0.32 -9.79 14.88
CA ILE A 367 0.53 -8.68 15.82
C ILE A 367 0.27 -9.12 17.26
N THR A 368 -0.79 -9.88 17.52
CA THR A 368 -1.12 -10.39 18.85
C THR A 368 0.00 -11.26 19.38
N ASP A 369 0.47 -12.22 18.59
CA ASP A 369 1.54 -13.15 18.96
C ASP A 369 2.85 -12.39 19.24
N THR A 370 3.15 -11.38 18.41
CA THR A 370 4.34 -10.57 18.60
C THR A 370 4.26 -9.70 19.88
N ILE A 371 3.09 -9.08 20.14
CA ILE A 371 2.90 -8.26 21.36
C ILE A 371 3.05 -9.09 22.64
N VAL A 372 2.64 -10.35 22.62
CA VAL A 372 2.82 -11.27 23.76
C VAL A 372 4.29 -11.62 24.00
N SER A 373 5.10 -11.62 22.94
CA SER A 373 6.54 -11.99 23.01
C SER A 373 7.47 -10.84 23.38
N ILE A 374 7.03 -9.57 23.34
CA ILE A 374 7.82 -8.37 23.64
C ILE A 374 7.32 -7.67 24.91
#